data_3ceb28093409cb9b641ad85cbbf578bd
#
_entry.id   3ceb28093409cb9b641ad85cbbf578bd
#
_cell.length_a   1.000
_cell.length_b   1.000
_cell.length_c   1.000
_cell.angle_alpha   90.00
_cell.angle_beta   90.00
_cell.angle_gamma   90.00
#
_symmetry.space_group_name_H-M   'P 1'
#
loop_
_entity.id
_entity.type
_entity.pdbx_description
1 polymer ?
#
loop_
_entity_poly.entity_id
_entity_poly.type
_entity_poly.pdbx_seq_one_letter_code
_entity_poly.pdbx_strand_id
1 'polypeptide(L)'
;QHPPVSTLPEMSIARSWAKNSGTDQCTVLQICTARQNDYSERNRMKKNMFGKRPVHAVGSLYSPLMQSTNAALDYLQRLYNQFGDWQLALAAYNWGEGNVAKAIKRNQAQRKPTDYLSLTMPRETREYVPKLMAYKNIVNDPAAYGIVLPEVENHPYFVAIDVTRDIDVEVAAQLAEMSLVDFRNLNPAFNKPVILGAADQQMLLPFARAELFQMNLASYTKPLSSWTALTITKSETAEQLSTRLNLNPQLIRDVNDIPRGIRIRAGSTVLIPKPPGKDSDIPVHLAEHGQLKLDK
;
A
#
# COMPACT_ATOMS: atom_id res chain seq x y z
N GLN A 1 4.31 32.34 3.66
CA GLN A 1 3.22 32.13 4.62
C GLN A 1 2.04 31.56 3.84
N HIS A 2 1.88 30.24 3.82
CA HIS A 2 0.66 29.62 3.36
C HIS A 2 -0.40 29.72 4.44
N PRO A 3 -1.64 30.08 4.12
CA PRO A 3 -2.71 30.10 5.09
C PRO A 3 -2.98 28.67 5.59
N PRO A 4 -3.39 28.49 6.84
CA PRO A 4 -3.73 27.17 7.36
C PRO A 4 -4.91 26.62 6.57
N VAL A 5 -4.83 25.33 6.19
CA VAL A 5 -5.91 24.58 5.57
C VAL A 5 -7.12 24.66 6.49
N SER A 6 -8.03 25.57 6.16
CA SER A 6 -9.25 25.81 6.91
C SER A 6 -10.13 24.55 6.85
N THR A 7 -10.41 24.07 8.00
CA THR A 7 -11.40 23.09 8.40
C THR A 7 -12.70 23.23 7.61
N LEU A 8 -12.91 22.37 6.63
CA LEU A 8 -14.24 22.11 6.10
C LEU A 8 -15.02 21.34 7.19
N PRO A 9 -16.19 21.82 7.66
CA PRO A 9 -16.94 21.20 8.76
C PRO A 9 -17.28 19.73 8.52
N GLU A 10 -17.37 19.31 7.26
CA GLU A 10 -17.78 17.96 6.86
C GLU A 10 -16.62 16.96 6.79
N MET A 11 -15.39 17.40 6.54
CA MET A 11 -14.21 16.57 6.75
C MET A 11 -13.96 16.29 8.24
N SER A 12 -14.53 17.11 9.15
CA SER A 12 -14.49 16.81 10.57
C SER A 12 -15.28 15.55 10.92
N ILE A 13 -16.32 15.21 10.15
CA ILE A 13 -17.13 14.01 10.38
C ILE A 13 -16.34 12.76 10.00
N ALA A 14 -15.67 12.74 8.84
CA ALA A 14 -14.84 11.60 8.45
C ALA A 14 -13.56 11.51 9.31
N ARG A 15 -12.95 12.65 9.67
CA ARG A 15 -11.79 12.71 10.57
C ARG A 15 -12.18 12.54 12.04
N SER A 16 -13.33 13.04 12.48
CA SER A 16 -13.90 12.77 13.79
C SER A 16 -14.34 11.31 13.90
N TRP A 17 -14.81 10.71 12.81
CA TRP A 17 -15.15 9.32 12.75
C TRP A 17 -13.88 8.43 12.85
N ALA A 18 -12.80 8.77 12.17
CA ALA A 18 -11.50 8.12 12.32
C ALA A 18 -10.84 8.39 13.69
N LYS A 19 -11.11 9.54 14.32
CA LYS A 19 -10.58 9.88 15.65
C LYS A 19 -11.40 9.31 16.80
N ASN A 20 -12.71 9.16 16.66
CA ASN A 20 -13.59 8.72 17.75
C ASN A 20 -14.02 7.28 17.65
N SER A 21 -13.78 6.60 16.52
CA SER A 21 -14.07 5.19 16.38
C SER A 21 -12.79 4.41 16.67
N GLY A 22 -12.58 4.06 17.91
CA GLY A 22 -11.62 3.00 18.32
C GLY A 22 -11.93 1.64 17.71
N THR A 23 -12.68 1.60 16.62
CA THR A 23 -12.89 0.39 15.81
C THR A 23 -11.71 0.21 14.90
N ASP A 24 -11.25 -0.99 14.93
CA ASP A 24 -10.29 -1.59 14.02
C ASP A 24 -10.30 -0.88 12.66
N GLN A 25 -9.40 0.10 12.49
CA GLN A 25 -9.18 0.75 11.19
C GLN A 25 -8.94 -0.31 10.10
N CYS A 26 -8.52 -1.52 10.50
CA CYS A 26 -8.42 -2.70 9.68
C CYS A 26 -9.75 -3.11 9.03
N THR A 27 -10.89 -3.07 9.72
CA THR A 27 -12.15 -3.59 9.15
C THR A 27 -12.73 -2.65 8.09
N VAL A 28 -12.72 -1.34 8.33
CA VAL A 28 -13.14 -0.35 7.32
C VAL A 28 -12.13 -0.30 6.17
N LEU A 29 -10.85 -0.41 6.47
CA LEU A 29 -9.76 -0.46 5.51
C LEU A 29 -9.72 -1.77 4.71
N GLN A 30 -10.01 -2.92 5.31
CA GLN A 30 -10.12 -4.19 4.59
C GLN A 30 -11.28 -4.20 3.59
N ILE A 31 -12.42 -3.60 3.93
CA ILE A 31 -13.55 -3.44 3.00
C ILE A 31 -13.17 -2.49 1.85
N CYS A 32 -12.44 -1.41 2.14
CA CYS A 32 -11.98 -0.47 1.12
C CYS A 32 -10.85 -1.05 0.25
N THR A 33 -9.85 -1.71 0.85
CA THR A 33 -8.70 -2.28 0.12
C THR A 33 -9.04 -3.51 -0.71
N ALA A 34 -9.89 -4.41 -0.24
CA ALA A 34 -10.27 -5.59 -1.00
C ALA A 34 -10.96 -5.23 -2.33
N ARG A 35 -11.81 -4.20 -2.35
CA ARG A 35 -12.49 -3.75 -3.57
C ARG A 35 -11.66 -2.83 -4.45
N GLN A 36 -10.77 -2.04 -3.87
CA GLN A 36 -9.87 -1.20 -4.64
C GLN A 36 -8.80 -2.03 -5.35
N ASN A 37 -8.37 -3.13 -4.75
CA ASN A 37 -7.54 -4.13 -5.42
C ASN A 37 -8.27 -4.77 -6.60
N ASP A 38 -9.56 -5.13 -6.47
CA ASP A 38 -10.37 -5.65 -7.57
C ASP A 38 -10.60 -4.61 -8.69
N TYR A 39 -10.80 -3.33 -8.35
CA TYR A 39 -10.92 -2.25 -9.33
C TYR A 39 -9.57 -1.94 -10.01
N SER A 40 -8.48 -1.90 -9.24
CA SER A 40 -7.14 -1.70 -9.77
C SER A 40 -6.67 -2.90 -10.59
N GLU A 41 -7.03 -4.12 -10.22
CA GLU A 41 -6.74 -5.33 -11.01
C GLU A 41 -7.55 -5.39 -12.29
N ARG A 42 -8.82 -5.04 -12.29
CA ARG A 42 -9.63 -4.94 -13.53
C ARG A 42 -9.12 -3.87 -14.49
N ASN A 43 -8.67 -2.72 -14.00
CA ASN A 43 -8.03 -1.69 -14.82
C ASN A 43 -6.60 -2.06 -15.20
N ARG A 44 -5.88 -2.83 -14.38
CA ARG A 44 -4.56 -3.39 -14.69
C ARG A 44 -4.63 -4.47 -15.77
N MET A 45 -5.66 -5.31 -15.75
CA MET A 45 -5.91 -6.29 -16.81
C MET A 45 -6.24 -5.62 -18.16
N LYS A 46 -6.97 -4.50 -18.17
CA LYS A 46 -7.22 -3.72 -19.40
C LYS A 46 -5.99 -2.98 -19.93
N LYS A 47 -5.04 -2.57 -19.07
CA LYS A 47 -3.75 -1.97 -19.47
C LYS A 47 -2.71 -3.01 -19.87
N ASN A 48 -2.83 -4.26 -19.44
CA ASN A 48 -1.88 -5.34 -19.72
C ASN A 48 -2.04 -5.99 -21.10
N MET A 49 -3.04 -5.58 -21.90
CA MET A 49 -3.15 -6.02 -23.30
C MET A 49 -2.10 -5.39 -24.24
N PHE A 50 -1.37 -4.38 -23.78
CA PHE A 50 -0.22 -3.80 -24.50
C PHE A 50 1.02 -3.86 -23.60
N GLY A 51 1.79 -4.93 -23.82
CA GLY A 51 2.95 -5.26 -23.03
C GLY A 51 3.89 -4.10 -22.73
N LYS A 52 4.19 -3.96 -21.49
CA LYS A 52 5.43 -3.61 -20.79
C LYS A 52 5.05 -3.36 -19.34
N ARG A 53 5.28 -4.34 -18.47
CA ARG A 53 5.37 -4.04 -17.04
C ARG A 53 6.64 -3.20 -16.85
N PRO A 54 6.55 -1.97 -16.40
CA PRO A 54 7.69 -1.42 -15.69
C PRO A 54 7.83 -2.27 -14.41
N VAL A 55 8.99 -2.87 -14.23
CA VAL A 55 9.44 -3.30 -12.92
C VAL A 55 9.75 -1.99 -12.21
N HIS A 56 8.74 -1.33 -11.76
CA HIS A 56 8.76 -0.09 -11.02
C HIS A 56 7.78 -0.26 -9.89
N ALA A 57 8.14 0.19 -8.87
CA ALA A 57 9.04 1.17 -8.37
C ALA A 57 9.35 0.78 -6.95
N VAL A 58 10.59 0.63 -6.71
CA VAL A 58 11.11 0.94 -5.41
C VAL A 58 11.13 2.47 -5.38
N GLY A 59 10.01 3.10 -5.28
CA GLY A 59 9.90 4.54 -5.24
C GLY A 59 8.67 4.94 -4.45
N SER A 60 8.87 5.70 -3.38
CA SER A 60 7.86 6.36 -2.56
C SER A 60 6.70 5.46 -2.16
N LEU A 61 6.96 4.57 -1.24
CA LEU A 61 5.91 3.79 -0.58
C LEU A 61 5.60 4.42 0.79
N TYR A 62 4.90 5.53 0.79
CA TYR A 62 3.83 5.67 1.77
C TYR A 62 3.17 4.30 1.84
N SER A 63 3.05 3.73 3.04
CA SER A 63 2.44 2.41 3.20
C SER A 63 1.28 2.26 2.20
N PRO A 64 1.18 1.16 1.44
CA PRO A 64 0.06 0.92 0.53
C PRO A 64 -1.28 1.13 1.22
N LEU A 65 -1.34 0.88 2.53
CA LEU A 65 -2.49 1.12 3.39
C LEU A 65 -2.85 2.62 3.48
N MET A 66 -1.88 3.49 3.75
CA MET A 66 -2.11 4.94 3.83
C MET A 66 -2.46 5.52 2.46
N GLN A 67 -1.76 5.11 1.41
CA GLN A 67 -2.03 5.56 0.04
C GLN A 67 -3.42 5.12 -0.42
N SER A 68 -3.80 3.86 -0.19
CA SER A 68 -5.13 3.37 -0.57
C SER A 68 -6.23 4.04 0.23
N THR A 69 -5.99 4.34 1.51
CA THR A 69 -6.94 5.08 2.35
C THR A 69 -7.12 6.51 1.87
N ASN A 70 -6.02 7.23 1.61
CA ASN A 70 -6.08 8.60 1.09
C ASN A 70 -6.76 8.62 -0.29
N ALA A 71 -6.39 7.72 -1.18
CA ALA A 71 -7.04 7.61 -2.49
C ALA A 71 -8.53 7.28 -2.40
N ALA A 72 -8.95 6.46 -1.42
CA ALA A 72 -10.37 6.19 -1.17
C ALA A 72 -11.12 7.42 -0.66
N LEU A 73 -10.49 8.19 0.24
CA LEU A 73 -11.07 9.44 0.75
C LEU A 73 -11.18 10.52 -0.32
N ASP A 74 -10.13 10.69 -1.15
CA ASP A 74 -10.14 11.61 -2.28
C ASP A 74 -11.21 11.23 -3.30
N TYR A 75 -11.37 9.93 -3.56
CA TYR A 75 -12.40 9.43 -4.46
C TYR A 75 -13.81 9.66 -3.90
N LEU A 76 -14.05 9.41 -2.62
CA LEU A 76 -15.31 9.70 -1.94
C LEU A 76 -15.63 11.19 -1.98
N GLN A 77 -14.65 12.07 -1.75
CA GLN A 77 -14.84 13.51 -1.85
C GLN A 77 -15.21 13.93 -3.29
N ARG A 78 -14.56 13.34 -4.30
CA ARG A 78 -14.90 13.58 -5.72
C ARG A 78 -16.33 13.15 -6.03
N LEU A 79 -16.76 11.99 -5.52
CA LEU A 79 -18.13 11.50 -5.69
C LEU A 79 -19.15 12.40 -5.01
N TYR A 80 -18.82 12.90 -3.79
CA TYR A 80 -19.68 13.88 -3.12
C TYR A 80 -19.82 15.18 -3.95
N ASN A 81 -18.72 15.70 -4.47
CA ASN A 81 -18.74 16.89 -5.31
C ASN A 81 -19.58 16.68 -6.60
N GLN A 82 -19.61 15.44 -7.10
CA GLN A 82 -20.40 15.10 -8.30
C GLN A 82 -21.90 14.96 -8.02
N PHE A 83 -22.28 14.37 -6.90
CA PHE A 83 -23.67 14.03 -6.61
C PHE A 83 -24.34 14.96 -5.59
N GLY A 84 -23.57 15.75 -4.84
CA GLY A 84 -24.09 16.68 -3.81
C GLY A 84 -24.68 16.04 -2.58
N ASP A 85 -24.64 14.70 -2.49
CA ASP A 85 -25.23 13.91 -1.41
C ASP A 85 -24.33 12.75 -1.03
N TRP A 86 -24.10 12.56 0.29
CA TRP A 86 -23.21 11.52 0.80
C TRP A 86 -23.72 10.10 0.58
N GLN A 87 -25.06 9.90 0.64
CA GLN A 87 -25.63 8.57 0.43
C GLN A 87 -25.47 8.15 -1.04
N LEU A 88 -25.65 9.10 -1.97
CA LEU A 88 -25.40 8.87 -3.39
C LEU A 88 -23.90 8.69 -3.68
N ALA A 89 -23.02 9.44 -3.00
CA ALA A 89 -21.57 9.25 -3.11
C ALA A 89 -21.13 7.86 -2.64
N LEU A 90 -21.64 7.40 -1.50
CA LEU A 90 -21.38 6.06 -0.98
C LEU A 90 -21.97 4.96 -1.88
N ALA A 91 -23.17 5.18 -2.43
CA ALA A 91 -23.74 4.28 -3.43
C ALA A 91 -22.86 4.21 -4.69
N ALA A 92 -22.33 5.35 -5.15
CA ALA A 92 -21.44 5.43 -6.30
C ALA A 92 -20.09 4.77 -6.04
N TYR A 93 -19.56 4.90 -4.84
CA TYR A 93 -18.36 4.19 -4.40
C TYR A 93 -18.53 2.67 -4.45
N ASN A 94 -19.72 2.18 -4.05
CA ASN A 94 -20.01 0.75 -4.01
C ASN A 94 -20.40 0.18 -5.39
N TRP A 95 -21.24 0.88 -6.15
CA TRP A 95 -21.84 0.39 -7.40
C TRP A 95 -21.21 0.98 -8.66
N GLY A 96 -20.45 2.06 -8.52
CA GLY A 96 -19.84 2.82 -9.62
C GLY A 96 -20.64 4.06 -9.98
N GLU A 97 -19.91 5.17 -10.17
CA GLU A 97 -20.46 6.51 -10.46
C GLU A 97 -21.36 6.54 -11.71
N GLY A 98 -20.97 5.80 -12.76
CA GLY A 98 -21.72 5.72 -14.00
C GLY A 98 -23.10 5.02 -13.81
N ASN A 99 -23.19 4.03 -12.93
CA ASN A 99 -24.45 3.33 -12.67
C ASN A 99 -25.41 4.21 -11.87
N VAL A 100 -24.92 4.92 -10.86
CA VAL A 100 -25.73 5.87 -10.07
C VAL A 100 -26.21 7.01 -10.97
N ALA A 101 -25.34 7.59 -11.80
CA ALA A 101 -25.73 8.64 -12.74
C ALA A 101 -26.82 8.17 -13.74
N LYS A 102 -26.73 6.94 -14.24
CA LYS A 102 -27.77 6.34 -15.11
C LYS A 102 -29.09 6.14 -14.35
N ALA A 103 -29.03 5.69 -13.10
CA ALA A 103 -30.24 5.51 -12.27
C ALA A 103 -30.93 6.86 -11.99
N ILE A 104 -30.14 7.91 -11.68
CA ILE A 104 -30.65 9.28 -11.50
C ILE A 104 -31.35 9.76 -12.78
N LYS A 105 -30.68 9.68 -13.95
CA LYS A 105 -31.26 10.11 -15.24
C LYS A 105 -32.56 9.36 -15.56
N ARG A 106 -32.62 8.04 -15.26
CA ARG A 106 -33.83 7.24 -15.46
C ARG A 106 -34.99 7.73 -14.60
N ASN A 107 -34.74 8.03 -13.30
CA ASN A 107 -35.73 8.57 -12.42
C ASN A 107 -36.20 9.97 -12.85
N GLN A 108 -35.26 10.86 -13.25
CA GLN A 108 -35.58 12.18 -13.78
C GLN A 108 -36.51 12.11 -15.00
N ALA A 109 -36.21 11.21 -15.96
CA ALA A 109 -37.04 11.00 -17.13
C ALA A 109 -38.47 10.54 -16.80
N GLN A 110 -38.61 9.84 -15.65
CA GLN A 110 -39.90 9.39 -15.13
C GLN A 110 -40.55 10.35 -14.11
N ARG A 111 -39.95 11.53 -13.90
CA ARG A 111 -40.35 12.53 -12.90
C ARG A 111 -40.43 11.96 -11.48
N LYS A 112 -39.53 11.00 -11.16
CA LYS A 112 -39.39 10.39 -9.84
C LYS A 112 -38.30 11.06 -9.03
N PRO A 113 -38.32 10.97 -7.70
CA PRO A 113 -37.24 11.45 -6.85
C PRO A 113 -35.89 10.77 -7.20
N THR A 114 -34.80 11.48 -6.96
CA THR A 114 -33.43 11.03 -7.31
C THR A 114 -32.55 10.81 -6.09
N ASP A 115 -33.13 10.82 -4.89
CA ASP A 115 -32.47 10.50 -3.64
C ASP A 115 -32.07 9.00 -3.57
N TYR A 116 -31.19 8.66 -2.65
CA TYR A 116 -30.67 7.30 -2.46
C TYR A 116 -31.77 6.24 -2.33
N LEU A 117 -32.84 6.52 -1.57
CA LEU A 117 -33.90 5.56 -1.30
C LEU A 117 -34.83 5.33 -2.52
N SER A 118 -34.91 6.33 -3.39
CA SER A 118 -35.78 6.31 -4.58
C SER A 118 -35.12 5.66 -5.80
N LEU A 119 -33.81 5.47 -5.78
CA LEU A 119 -33.11 4.83 -6.90
C LEU A 119 -33.26 3.31 -6.90
N THR A 120 -33.45 2.75 -8.09
CA THR A 120 -33.35 1.29 -8.28
C THR A 120 -31.89 0.90 -8.41
N MET A 121 -31.38 0.17 -7.42
CA MET A 121 -30.01 -0.27 -7.34
C MET A 121 -29.91 -1.71 -6.82
N PRO A 122 -28.77 -2.41 -6.99
CA PRO A 122 -28.56 -3.75 -6.44
C PRO A 122 -28.78 -3.79 -4.93
N ARG A 123 -29.22 -4.94 -4.41
CA ARG A 123 -29.47 -5.14 -2.98
C ARG A 123 -28.24 -4.78 -2.14
N GLU A 124 -27.04 -5.17 -2.58
CA GLU A 124 -25.79 -4.86 -1.89
C GLU A 124 -25.60 -3.35 -1.70
N THR A 125 -25.80 -2.56 -2.76
CA THR A 125 -25.67 -1.10 -2.70
C THR A 125 -26.73 -0.47 -1.83
N ARG A 126 -27.98 -0.97 -1.93
CA ARG A 126 -29.12 -0.48 -1.12
C ARG A 126 -28.96 -0.77 0.37
N GLU A 127 -28.22 -1.83 0.73
CA GLU A 127 -27.92 -2.17 2.12
C GLU A 127 -26.61 -1.55 2.63
N TYR A 128 -25.80 -0.99 1.74
CA TYR A 128 -24.45 -0.49 2.08
C TYR A 128 -24.49 0.69 3.06
N VAL A 129 -25.29 1.73 2.75
CA VAL A 129 -25.42 2.90 3.64
C VAL A 129 -26.09 2.54 4.96
N PRO A 130 -27.22 1.79 5.03
CA PRO A 130 -27.79 1.34 6.29
C PRO A 130 -26.81 0.53 7.15
N LYS A 131 -26.02 -0.36 6.57
CA LYS A 131 -24.99 -1.12 7.30
C LYS A 131 -23.91 -0.20 7.87
N LEU A 132 -23.41 0.76 7.07
CA LEU A 132 -22.45 1.73 7.53
C LEU A 132 -22.98 2.56 8.71
N MET A 133 -24.24 3.00 8.63
CA MET A 133 -24.89 3.73 9.72
C MET A 133 -25.08 2.89 10.97
N ALA A 134 -25.39 1.59 10.82
CA ALA A 134 -25.47 0.67 11.95
C ALA A 134 -24.11 0.53 12.66
N TYR A 135 -23.03 0.34 11.92
CA TYR A 135 -21.67 0.32 12.50
C TYR A 135 -21.34 1.63 13.19
N LYS A 136 -21.64 2.77 12.56
CA LYS A 136 -21.45 4.08 13.19
C LYS A 136 -22.15 4.19 14.53
N ASN A 137 -23.43 3.76 14.61
CA ASN A 137 -24.21 3.84 15.83
C ASN A 137 -23.64 2.94 16.93
N ILE A 138 -23.25 1.71 16.58
CA ILE A 138 -22.60 0.78 17.51
C ILE A 138 -21.30 1.36 18.09
N VAL A 139 -20.49 1.97 17.24
CA VAL A 139 -19.20 2.57 17.67
C VAL A 139 -19.43 3.80 18.55
N ASN A 140 -20.45 4.62 18.23
CA ASN A 140 -20.75 5.82 19.02
C ASN A 140 -21.31 5.51 20.42
N ASP A 141 -22.08 4.45 20.53
CA ASP A 141 -22.67 4.02 21.80
C ASP A 141 -22.71 2.48 21.86
N PRO A 142 -21.56 1.84 22.09
CA PRO A 142 -21.47 0.38 22.12
C PRO A 142 -22.27 -0.22 23.28
N ALA A 143 -22.39 0.49 24.39
CA ALA A 143 -23.12 0.03 25.56
C ALA A 143 -24.63 -0.18 25.29
N ALA A 144 -25.23 0.69 24.46
CA ALA A 144 -26.63 0.54 24.03
C ALA A 144 -26.89 -0.78 23.25
N TYR A 145 -25.84 -1.39 22.71
CA TYR A 145 -25.88 -2.64 21.95
C TYR A 145 -25.30 -3.83 22.73
N GLY A 146 -24.99 -3.65 24.02
CA GLY A 146 -24.36 -4.69 24.84
C GLY A 146 -22.95 -5.09 24.38
N ILE A 147 -22.24 -4.21 23.68
CA ILE A 147 -20.91 -4.44 23.13
C ILE A 147 -19.89 -3.70 23.97
N VAL A 148 -18.76 -4.36 24.28
CA VAL A 148 -17.58 -3.75 24.88
C VAL A 148 -16.54 -3.65 23.78
N LEU A 149 -16.16 -2.43 23.41
CA LEU A 149 -15.07 -2.21 22.46
C LEU A 149 -13.72 -2.29 23.21
N PRO A 150 -12.66 -2.81 22.56
CA PRO A 150 -11.33 -2.75 23.13
C PRO A 150 -10.91 -1.27 23.32
N GLU A 151 -10.17 -1.02 24.39
CA GLU A 151 -9.58 0.28 24.63
C GLU A 151 -8.50 0.57 23.58
N VAL A 152 -8.60 1.69 22.89
CA VAL A 152 -7.65 2.11 21.85
C VAL A 152 -7.09 3.46 22.24
N GLU A 153 -5.77 3.52 22.37
CA GLU A 153 -5.07 4.74 22.71
C GLU A 153 -5.24 5.81 21.63
N ASN A 154 -5.30 7.10 22.06
CA ASN A 154 -5.52 8.22 21.15
C ASN A 154 -4.20 8.70 20.50
N HIS A 155 -3.45 7.78 19.91
CA HIS A 155 -2.29 8.07 19.06
C HIS A 155 -2.26 7.13 17.84
N PRO A 156 -1.51 7.47 16.78
CA PRO A 156 -1.36 6.57 15.64
C PRO A 156 -0.78 5.23 16.10
N TYR A 157 -1.36 4.12 15.64
CA TYR A 157 -0.83 2.78 15.92
C TYR A 157 0.59 2.60 15.35
N PHE A 158 0.89 3.24 14.24
CA PHE A 158 2.19 3.19 13.57
C PHE A 158 2.63 4.58 13.12
N VAL A 159 3.92 4.72 12.92
CA VAL A 159 4.58 5.89 12.34
C VAL A 159 5.39 5.48 11.12
N ALA A 160 5.56 6.41 10.17
CA ALA A 160 6.42 6.24 9.03
C ALA A 160 7.83 6.69 9.37
N ILE A 161 8.81 5.85 9.08
CA ILE A 161 10.24 6.11 9.27
C ILE A 161 10.91 6.16 7.90
N ASP A 162 11.59 7.27 7.60
CA ASP A 162 12.34 7.43 6.36
C ASP A 162 13.55 6.48 6.35
N VAL A 163 13.72 5.76 5.23
CA VAL A 163 14.85 4.88 5.02
C VAL A 163 15.91 5.65 4.26
N THR A 164 16.97 6.08 4.95
CA THR A 164 18.05 6.92 4.39
C THR A 164 19.24 6.13 3.87
N ARG A 165 19.34 4.85 4.23
CA ARG A 165 20.38 3.91 3.80
C ARG A 165 19.75 2.56 3.45
N ASP A 166 20.39 1.80 2.58
CA ASP A 166 19.98 0.42 2.30
C ASP A 166 19.98 -0.40 3.59
N ILE A 167 18.88 -1.05 3.87
CA ILE A 167 18.72 -1.90 5.07
C ILE A 167 18.00 -3.21 4.70
N ASP A 168 18.53 -4.33 5.19
CA ASP A 168 17.85 -5.61 5.03
C ASP A 168 16.55 -5.63 5.83
N VAL A 169 15.50 -6.20 5.25
CA VAL A 169 14.18 -6.33 5.90
C VAL A 169 14.30 -7.06 7.25
N GLU A 170 15.18 -8.06 7.34
CA GLU A 170 15.44 -8.79 8.59
C GLU A 170 16.13 -7.91 9.62
N VAL A 171 17.11 -7.09 9.20
CA VAL A 171 17.80 -6.15 10.09
C VAL A 171 16.85 -5.07 10.57
N ALA A 172 15.99 -4.54 9.70
CA ALA A 172 14.98 -3.56 10.07
C ALA A 172 14.00 -4.13 11.12
N ALA A 173 13.51 -5.35 10.91
CA ALA A 173 12.65 -6.02 11.88
C ALA A 173 13.37 -6.26 13.21
N GLN A 174 14.63 -6.71 13.18
CA GLN A 174 15.46 -6.92 14.38
C GLN A 174 15.68 -5.63 15.16
N LEU A 175 16.05 -4.53 14.49
CA LEU A 175 16.26 -3.24 15.14
C LEU A 175 14.98 -2.66 15.75
N ALA A 176 13.83 -2.97 15.17
CA ALA A 176 12.52 -2.62 15.72
C ALA A 176 12.04 -3.61 16.80
N GLU A 177 12.80 -4.64 17.12
CA GLU A 177 12.41 -5.73 18.03
C GLU A 177 11.05 -6.34 17.65
N MET A 178 10.85 -6.57 16.37
CA MET A 178 9.65 -7.17 15.80
C MET A 178 9.96 -8.52 15.18
N SER A 179 8.95 -9.40 15.14
CA SER A 179 9.06 -10.58 14.29
C SER A 179 9.09 -10.17 12.81
N LEU A 180 9.81 -10.93 11.97
CA LEU A 180 9.84 -10.69 10.53
C LEU A 180 8.44 -10.76 9.90
N VAL A 181 7.57 -11.61 10.45
CA VAL A 181 6.19 -11.78 10.01
C VAL A 181 5.38 -10.50 10.29
N ASP A 182 5.45 -9.98 11.51
CA ASP A 182 4.73 -8.75 11.88
C ASP A 182 5.25 -7.54 11.10
N PHE A 183 6.57 -7.44 10.93
CA PHE A 183 7.17 -6.39 10.12
C PHE A 183 6.67 -6.43 8.67
N ARG A 184 6.64 -7.62 8.04
CA ARG A 184 6.14 -7.79 6.66
C ARG A 184 4.64 -7.56 6.54
N ASN A 185 3.85 -7.96 7.55
CA ASN A 185 2.41 -7.69 7.58
C ASN A 185 2.12 -6.18 7.59
N LEU A 186 2.91 -5.41 8.33
CA LEU A 186 2.80 -3.95 8.37
C LEU A 186 3.39 -3.29 7.12
N ASN A 187 4.38 -3.92 6.49
CA ASN A 187 5.13 -3.42 5.33
C ASN A 187 5.05 -4.39 4.14
N PRO A 188 3.86 -4.74 3.61
CA PRO A 188 3.70 -5.77 2.59
C PRO A 188 4.33 -5.42 1.24
N ALA A 189 4.71 -4.16 1.04
CA ALA A 189 5.39 -3.71 -0.16
C ALA A 189 6.85 -4.17 -0.23
N PHE A 190 7.50 -4.44 0.91
CA PHE A 190 8.89 -4.89 0.96
C PHE A 190 8.96 -6.42 0.76
N ASN A 191 8.76 -6.83 -0.49
CA ASN A 191 8.81 -8.22 -0.92
C ASN A 191 10.22 -8.69 -1.29
N LYS A 192 11.20 -7.79 -1.41
CA LYS A 192 12.61 -8.07 -1.60
C LYS A 192 13.33 -8.10 -0.25
N PRO A 193 14.53 -8.71 -0.17
CA PRO A 193 15.25 -8.83 1.10
C PRO A 193 15.83 -7.51 1.61
N VAL A 194 15.88 -6.46 0.79
CA VAL A 194 16.46 -5.15 1.10
C VAL A 194 15.48 -4.02 0.81
N ILE A 195 15.47 -3.02 1.67
CA ILE A 195 14.79 -1.73 1.50
C ILE A 195 15.85 -0.72 1.06
N LEU A 196 15.59 0.02 -0.03
CA LEU A 196 16.60 0.90 -0.64
C LEU A 196 16.48 2.32 -0.09
N GLY A 197 17.57 2.85 0.45
CA GLY A 197 17.64 4.21 0.95
C GLY A 197 17.55 5.28 -0.15
N ALA A 198 18.08 4.96 -1.34
CA ALA A 198 18.08 5.89 -2.48
C ALA A 198 16.70 6.09 -3.13
N ALA A 199 15.66 5.40 -2.70
CA ALA A 199 14.34 5.41 -3.34
C ALA A 199 13.28 6.15 -2.53
N ASP A 200 13.66 7.03 -1.61
CA ASP A 200 12.77 7.80 -0.72
C ASP A 200 11.69 6.92 -0.06
N GLN A 201 12.10 5.74 0.38
CA GLN A 201 11.18 4.77 0.97
C GLN A 201 10.90 5.08 2.43
N GLN A 202 9.68 4.80 2.83
CA GLN A 202 9.27 4.84 4.24
C GLN A 202 8.84 3.45 4.68
N MET A 203 9.31 3.01 5.83
CA MET A 203 8.80 1.83 6.50
C MET A 203 7.87 2.23 7.65
N LEU A 204 6.89 1.41 7.90
CA LEU A 204 5.99 1.59 9.02
C LEU A 204 6.47 0.78 10.22
N LEU A 205 6.49 1.42 11.36
CA LEU A 205 6.73 0.77 12.64
C LEU A 205 5.61 1.11 13.63
N PRO A 206 5.21 0.18 14.52
CA PRO A 206 4.32 0.53 15.62
C PRO A 206 4.93 1.69 16.42
N PHE A 207 4.09 2.58 16.90
CA PHE A 207 4.53 3.80 17.62
C PHE A 207 5.55 3.47 18.72
N ALA A 208 5.26 2.46 19.55
CA ALA A 208 6.15 2.03 20.62
C ALA A 208 7.49 1.41 20.15
N ARG A 209 7.61 1.03 18.86
CA ARG A 209 8.81 0.39 18.28
C ARG A 209 9.69 1.37 17.51
N ALA A 210 9.15 2.53 17.13
CA ALA A 210 9.89 3.51 16.35
C ALA A 210 11.07 4.11 17.11
N GLU A 211 10.90 4.43 18.38
CA GLU A 211 11.98 4.94 19.24
C GLU A 211 13.05 3.88 19.49
N LEU A 212 12.63 2.64 19.78
CA LEU A 212 13.54 1.50 19.93
C LEU A 212 14.37 1.27 18.67
N PHE A 213 13.73 1.33 17.50
CA PHE A 213 14.42 1.21 16.22
C PHE A 213 15.52 2.28 16.08
N GLN A 214 15.22 3.54 16.39
CA GLN A 214 16.20 4.63 16.27
C GLN A 214 17.36 4.46 17.26
N MET A 215 17.11 4.08 18.50
CA MET A 215 18.15 3.81 19.50
C MET A 215 19.03 2.64 19.07
N ASN A 216 18.41 1.54 18.64
CA ASN A 216 19.15 0.37 18.18
C ASN A 216 19.95 0.66 16.92
N LEU A 217 19.40 1.44 15.96
CA LEU A 217 20.10 1.85 14.75
C LEU A 217 21.33 2.72 15.06
N ALA A 218 21.22 3.66 16.01
CA ALA A 218 22.34 4.53 16.39
C ALA A 218 23.52 3.75 17.00
N SER A 219 23.25 2.62 17.66
CA SER A 219 24.28 1.76 18.27
C SER A 219 24.72 0.59 17.38
N TYR A 220 24.10 0.43 16.21
CA TYR A 220 24.35 -0.71 15.31
C TYR A 220 25.65 -0.52 14.52
N THR A 221 26.57 -1.45 14.70
CA THR A 221 27.93 -1.38 14.10
C THR A 221 28.14 -2.33 12.93
N LYS A 222 27.21 -3.23 12.66
CA LYS A 222 27.29 -4.17 11.54
C LYS A 222 26.74 -3.53 10.25
N PRO A 223 27.05 -4.08 9.06
CA PRO A 223 26.42 -3.64 7.83
C PRO A 223 24.90 -3.73 7.90
N LEU A 224 24.20 -2.65 7.52
CA LEU A 224 22.74 -2.61 7.50
C LEU A 224 22.14 -3.48 6.40
N SER A 225 22.85 -3.59 5.25
CA SER A 225 22.39 -4.38 4.11
C SER A 225 23.46 -5.36 3.63
N SER A 226 23.04 -6.58 3.41
CA SER A 226 23.84 -7.67 2.83
C SER A 226 23.65 -7.81 1.32
N TRP A 227 22.86 -6.95 0.68
CA TRP A 227 22.49 -7.01 -0.74
C TRP A 227 23.05 -5.85 -1.54
N THR A 228 23.32 -6.08 -2.83
CA THR A 228 23.70 -5.05 -3.80
C THR A 228 23.03 -5.32 -5.15
N ALA A 229 23.05 -4.32 -6.03
CA ALA A 229 22.58 -4.45 -7.41
C ALA A 229 23.76 -4.62 -8.37
N LEU A 230 23.58 -5.53 -9.34
CA LEU A 230 24.53 -5.78 -10.41
C LEU A 230 23.87 -5.59 -11.76
N THR A 231 24.49 -4.79 -12.63
CA THR A 231 24.08 -4.69 -14.03
C THR A 231 24.70 -5.81 -14.85
N ILE A 232 23.89 -6.57 -15.56
CA ILE A 232 24.31 -7.67 -16.42
C ILE A 232 24.84 -7.11 -17.74
N THR A 233 26.11 -7.37 -18.05
CA THR A 233 26.76 -6.85 -19.26
C THR A 233 26.57 -7.75 -20.48
N LYS A 234 26.36 -9.06 -20.27
CA LYS A 234 26.15 -10.06 -21.32
C LYS A 234 25.01 -10.99 -20.92
N SER A 235 24.11 -11.31 -21.87
CA SER A 235 22.98 -12.20 -21.59
C SER A 235 23.46 -13.57 -21.09
N GLU A 236 23.04 -13.94 -19.89
CA GLU A 236 23.44 -15.17 -19.19
C GLU A 236 22.27 -15.75 -18.41
N THR A 237 22.35 -17.04 -18.05
CA THR A 237 21.35 -17.66 -17.15
C THR A 237 21.72 -17.40 -15.69
N ALA A 238 20.77 -17.63 -14.78
CA ALA A 238 21.02 -17.52 -13.33
C ALA A 238 22.15 -18.49 -12.90
N GLU A 239 22.26 -19.66 -13.52
CA GLU A 239 23.30 -20.66 -13.27
C GLU A 239 24.69 -20.14 -13.70
N GLN A 240 24.79 -19.53 -14.88
CA GLN A 240 26.03 -18.95 -15.39
C GLN A 240 26.49 -17.76 -14.51
N LEU A 241 25.53 -16.88 -14.16
CA LEU A 241 25.79 -15.77 -13.24
C LEU A 241 26.27 -16.28 -11.88
N SER A 242 25.62 -17.29 -11.35
CA SER A 242 25.95 -17.88 -10.04
C SER A 242 27.35 -18.52 -10.04
N THR A 243 27.69 -19.25 -11.09
CA THR A 243 29.04 -19.82 -11.24
C THR A 243 30.09 -18.72 -11.28
N ARG A 244 29.85 -17.65 -12.05
CA ARG A 244 30.79 -16.51 -12.17
C ARG A 244 31.01 -15.77 -10.85
N LEU A 245 29.96 -15.69 -10.01
CA LEU A 245 29.99 -14.95 -8.73
C LEU A 245 30.21 -15.85 -7.51
N ASN A 246 30.31 -17.16 -7.72
CA ASN A 246 30.39 -18.17 -6.66
C ASN A 246 29.19 -18.07 -5.68
N LEU A 247 27.99 -17.97 -6.21
CA LEU A 247 26.73 -17.83 -5.48
C LEU A 247 25.80 -19.05 -5.73
N ASN A 248 24.79 -19.19 -4.89
CA ASN A 248 23.75 -20.19 -5.10
C ASN A 248 22.77 -19.75 -6.22
N PRO A 249 22.59 -20.52 -7.32
CA PRO A 249 21.70 -20.16 -8.41
C PRO A 249 20.23 -20.08 -7.98
N GLN A 250 19.80 -20.90 -7.00
CA GLN A 250 18.44 -20.83 -6.49
C GLN A 250 18.18 -19.50 -5.76
N LEU A 251 19.14 -19.04 -4.95
CA LEU A 251 19.05 -17.74 -4.27
C LEU A 251 18.89 -16.57 -5.27
N ILE A 252 19.67 -16.57 -6.36
CA ILE A 252 19.58 -15.54 -7.40
C ILE A 252 18.21 -15.57 -8.07
N ARG A 253 17.67 -16.77 -8.36
CA ARG A 253 16.33 -16.89 -8.96
C ARG A 253 15.24 -16.39 -8.02
N ASP A 254 15.25 -16.86 -6.78
CA ASP A 254 14.18 -16.56 -5.81
C ASP A 254 14.11 -15.06 -5.49
N VAL A 255 15.26 -14.43 -5.25
CA VAL A 255 15.31 -13.00 -4.93
C VAL A 255 14.90 -12.12 -6.12
N ASN A 256 15.20 -12.55 -7.34
CA ASN A 256 14.92 -11.76 -8.55
C ASN A 256 13.69 -12.23 -9.33
N ASP A 257 12.94 -13.22 -8.83
CA ASP A 257 11.77 -13.82 -9.51
C ASP A 257 12.12 -14.34 -10.93
N ILE A 258 13.30 -14.99 -11.09
CA ILE A 258 13.76 -15.52 -12.37
C ILE A 258 13.31 -16.97 -12.51
N PRO A 259 12.44 -17.32 -13.49
CA PRO A 259 12.03 -18.69 -13.74
C PRO A 259 13.22 -19.55 -14.21
N ARG A 260 13.13 -20.86 -13.98
CA ARG A 260 14.14 -21.82 -14.48
C ARG A 260 14.22 -21.79 -16.01
N GLY A 261 15.42 -21.91 -16.55
CA GLY A 261 15.65 -21.97 -17.99
C GLY A 261 15.51 -20.64 -18.73
N ILE A 262 15.27 -19.54 -18.01
CA ILE A 262 15.14 -18.21 -18.59
C ILE A 262 16.50 -17.48 -18.53
N ARG A 263 16.82 -16.74 -19.59
CA ARG A 263 18.03 -15.93 -19.67
C ARG A 263 17.79 -14.51 -19.18
N ILE A 264 18.74 -13.97 -18.46
CA ILE A 264 18.79 -12.57 -18.04
C ILE A 264 19.46 -11.79 -19.18
N ARG A 265 18.77 -10.81 -19.74
CA ARG A 265 19.31 -9.98 -20.85
C ARG A 265 20.41 -9.05 -20.37
N ALA A 266 21.35 -8.75 -21.27
CA ALA A 266 22.30 -7.65 -21.06
C ALA A 266 21.57 -6.33 -20.78
N GLY A 267 22.08 -5.52 -19.86
CA GLY A 267 21.45 -4.29 -19.36
C GLY A 267 20.39 -4.52 -18.29
N SER A 268 20.16 -5.77 -17.86
CA SER A 268 19.32 -6.06 -16.69
C SER A 268 20.01 -5.73 -15.39
N THR A 269 19.27 -5.29 -14.40
CA THR A 269 19.73 -5.15 -13.01
C THR A 269 19.18 -6.30 -12.18
N VAL A 270 20.05 -6.98 -11.43
CA VAL A 270 19.71 -8.08 -10.53
C VAL A 270 20.24 -7.80 -9.14
N LEU A 271 19.49 -8.21 -8.12
CA LEU A 271 19.93 -8.20 -6.73
C LEU A 271 20.82 -9.42 -6.48
N ILE A 272 21.96 -9.18 -5.85
CA ILE A 272 22.90 -10.22 -5.45
C ILE A 272 23.41 -9.94 -4.04
N PRO A 273 23.86 -10.95 -3.29
CA PRO A 273 24.60 -10.73 -2.04
C PRO A 273 25.81 -9.83 -2.24
N LYS A 274 26.07 -8.92 -1.30
CA LYS A 274 27.24 -8.06 -1.32
C LYS A 274 28.52 -8.88 -1.21
N PRO A 275 29.55 -8.61 -2.03
CA PRO A 275 30.88 -9.16 -1.80
C PRO A 275 31.42 -8.72 -0.44
N PRO A 276 32.28 -9.54 0.22
CA PRO A 276 32.92 -9.18 1.47
C PRO A 276 33.66 -7.83 1.37
N GLY A 277 33.50 -6.98 2.38
CA GLY A 277 34.16 -5.68 2.45
C GLY A 277 33.49 -4.54 1.67
N LYS A 278 32.41 -4.78 0.96
CA LYS A 278 31.66 -3.74 0.28
C LYS A 278 30.47 -3.27 1.17
N ASP A 279 30.52 -2.04 1.67
CA ASP A 279 29.46 -1.44 2.52
C ASP A 279 28.77 -0.23 1.87
N SER A 280 28.81 -0.13 0.54
CA SER A 280 28.14 0.94 -0.19
C SER A 280 26.68 0.58 -0.48
N ASP A 281 25.81 1.57 -0.37
CA ASP A 281 24.42 1.46 -0.77
C ASP A 281 24.29 1.29 -2.30
N ILE A 282 23.14 0.78 -2.76
CA ILE A 282 22.84 0.63 -4.18
C ILE A 282 22.70 2.03 -4.79
N PRO A 283 23.43 2.33 -5.88
CA PRO A 283 23.38 3.64 -6.50
C PRO A 283 21.97 4.05 -6.92
N VAL A 284 21.60 5.31 -6.74
CA VAL A 284 20.28 5.89 -7.04
C VAL A 284 19.78 5.49 -8.42
N HIS A 285 20.62 5.59 -9.45
CA HIS A 285 20.24 5.24 -10.82
C HIS A 285 19.87 3.76 -11.02
N LEU A 286 20.42 2.85 -10.21
CA LEU A 286 20.05 1.44 -10.21
C LEU A 286 18.79 1.18 -9.35
N ALA A 287 18.64 1.93 -8.27
CA ALA A 287 17.46 1.85 -7.41
C ALA A 287 16.20 2.32 -8.15
N GLU A 288 16.28 3.43 -8.90
CA GLU A 288 15.16 4.03 -9.59
C GLU A 288 14.88 3.43 -10.98
N HIS A 289 15.95 3.10 -11.73
CA HIS A 289 15.83 2.72 -13.14
C HIS A 289 16.27 1.27 -13.42
N GLY A 290 16.70 0.55 -12.40
CA GLY A 290 17.06 -0.85 -12.52
C GLY A 290 15.89 -1.70 -13.03
N GLN A 291 16.07 -2.42 -14.14
CA GLN A 291 15.05 -3.27 -14.74
C GLN A 291 15.60 -4.67 -14.96
N LEU A 292 14.77 -5.67 -14.65
CA LEU A 292 15.06 -7.05 -15.03
C LEU A 292 14.37 -7.35 -16.37
N LYS A 293 15.16 -7.70 -17.38
CA LYS A 293 14.67 -8.12 -18.71
C LYS A 293 15.02 -9.59 -18.91
N LEU A 294 14.01 -10.41 -19.21
CA LEU A 294 14.14 -11.84 -19.35
C LEU A 294 13.83 -12.27 -20.79
N ASP A 295 14.58 -13.27 -21.29
CA ASP A 295 14.35 -13.93 -22.58
C ASP A 295 14.12 -15.43 -22.35
N LYS A 296 13.20 -15.98 -23.16
CA LYS A 296 12.95 -17.44 -23.20
C LYS A 296 14.08 -18.18 -23.89
#